data_931ffbb896bfc7fe5e3ed411adb71d59
#
_entry.id   931ffbb896bfc7fe5e3ed411adb71d59
#
_cell.length_a   1.000
_cell.length_b   1.000
_cell.length_c   1.000
_cell.angle_alpha   90.00
_cell.angle_beta   90.00
_cell.angle_gamma   90.00
#
_symmetry.space_group_name_H-M   'P 1'
#
loop_
_entity.id
_entity.type
_entity.pdbx_description
1 polymer ?
#
loop_
_entity_poly.entity_id
_entity_poly.type
_entity_poly.pdbx_seq_one_letter_code
_entity_poly.pdbx_strand_id
1 'polypeptide(L)'
;MKNLFIAALKQETEGMDFFQHIGVGKINATFNTLKLIEEIKPDLIINFGTAGAKKKDLSGLIECTRFYQRDMDVRSLNFKLGETPFDDINEIIISDGYSCGSGDNFVDKEIEMKLDVVDMEAYAIA
;
A
#
# COMPACT_ATOMS: atom_id res chain seq x y z
N MET A 1 -15.43 -0.83 -18.99
CA MET A 1 -14.65 -0.55 -17.76
C MET A 1 -13.18 -0.45 -18.12
N LYS A 2 -12.55 0.63 -17.75
CA LYS A 2 -11.13 0.85 -17.98
C LYS A 2 -10.34 0.50 -16.71
N ASN A 3 -9.55 -0.56 -16.75
CA ASN A 3 -8.75 -1.01 -15.61
C ASN A 3 -7.31 -0.52 -15.75
N LEU A 4 -6.75 -0.02 -14.66
CA LEU A 4 -5.34 0.31 -14.52
C LEU A 4 -4.67 -0.72 -13.61
N PHE A 5 -3.73 -1.47 -14.16
CA PHE A 5 -2.91 -2.43 -13.40
C PHE A 5 -1.58 -1.78 -13.06
N ILE A 6 -1.24 -1.72 -11.78
CA ILE A 6 0.01 -1.11 -11.31
C ILE A 6 0.77 -2.05 -10.38
N ALA A 7 2.08 -1.94 -10.42
CA ALA A 7 3.00 -2.61 -9.51
C ALA A 7 4.20 -1.69 -9.22
N ALA A 8 4.91 -1.91 -8.13
CA ALA A 8 6.07 -1.10 -7.81
C ALA A 8 7.23 -1.37 -8.77
N LEU A 9 7.58 -2.62 -8.95
CA LEU A 9 8.76 -3.06 -9.70
C LEU A 9 8.39 -3.97 -10.87
N LYS A 10 9.14 -3.82 -11.95
CA LYS A 10 9.02 -4.67 -13.13
C LYS A 10 9.23 -6.16 -12.81
N GLN A 11 10.10 -6.46 -11.86
CA GLN A 11 10.39 -7.82 -11.42
C GLN A 11 9.17 -8.52 -10.79
N GLU A 12 8.23 -7.76 -10.22
CA GLU A 12 7.03 -8.32 -9.61
C GLU A 12 6.01 -8.81 -10.62
N THR A 13 6.11 -8.35 -11.87
CA THR A 13 5.14 -8.61 -12.94
C THR A 13 5.80 -9.16 -14.20
N GLU A 14 6.89 -9.89 -14.05
CA GLU A 14 7.61 -10.46 -15.18
C GLU A 14 6.71 -11.35 -16.03
N GLY A 15 6.71 -11.12 -17.34
CA GLY A 15 5.82 -11.81 -18.28
C GLY A 15 4.41 -11.26 -18.39
N MET A 16 4.08 -10.17 -17.68
CA MET A 16 2.77 -9.51 -17.72
C MET A 16 2.92 -8.06 -18.24
N ASP A 17 2.76 -7.85 -19.52
CA ASP A 17 3.08 -6.58 -20.18
C ASP A 17 2.06 -5.46 -19.93
N PHE A 18 0.91 -5.78 -19.34
CA PHE A 18 -0.17 -4.81 -19.12
C PHE A 18 -0.03 -3.99 -17.83
N PHE A 19 0.98 -4.26 -16.99
CA PHE A 19 1.24 -3.49 -15.78
C PHE A 19 2.02 -2.20 -16.07
N GLN A 20 1.62 -1.13 -15.39
CA GLN A 20 2.41 0.09 -15.26
C GLN A 20 3.23 0.03 -13.97
N HIS A 21 4.47 0.47 -14.01
CA HIS A 21 5.37 0.41 -12.85
C HIS A 21 5.51 1.79 -12.23
N ILE A 22 5.20 1.91 -10.94
CA ILE A 22 5.10 3.18 -10.23
C ILE A 22 6.31 3.49 -9.34
N GLY A 23 7.25 2.55 -9.23
CA GLY A 23 8.41 2.71 -8.34
C GLY A 23 8.14 2.30 -6.91
N VAL A 24 9.17 2.31 -6.10
CA VAL A 24 9.15 1.88 -4.70
C VAL A 24 8.91 3.06 -3.78
N GLY A 25 8.13 2.83 -2.73
CA GLY A 25 7.89 3.79 -1.65
C GLY A 25 6.66 4.67 -1.86
N LYS A 26 6.25 5.33 -0.79
CA LYS A 26 5.00 6.11 -0.77
C LYS A 26 5.02 7.31 -1.72
N ILE A 27 6.15 7.99 -1.84
CA ILE A 27 6.28 9.17 -2.70
C ILE A 27 6.10 8.79 -4.17
N ASN A 28 6.85 7.78 -4.64
CA ASN A 28 6.74 7.28 -6.01
C ASN A 28 5.34 6.74 -6.31
N ALA A 29 4.78 5.98 -5.37
CA ALA A 29 3.43 5.44 -5.50
C ALA A 29 2.40 6.55 -5.66
N THR A 30 2.43 7.57 -4.81
CA THR A 30 1.50 8.71 -4.88
C THR A 30 1.64 9.47 -6.20
N PHE A 31 2.85 9.90 -6.52
CA PHE A 31 3.09 10.75 -7.70
C PHE A 31 2.76 10.02 -9.00
N ASN A 32 3.29 8.82 -9.17
CA ASN A 32 3.13 8.08 -10.43
C ASN A 32 1.70 7.53 -10.61
N THR A 33 1.05 7.11 -9.53
CA THR A 33 -0.35 6.68 -9.59
C THR A 33 -1.26 7.84 -9.97
N LEU A 34 -1.09 9.01 -9.34
CA LEU A 34 -1.89 10.20 -9.67
C LEU A 34 -1.71 10.60 -11.14
N LYS A 35 -0.47 10.60 -11.62
CA LYS A 35 -0.17 10.88 -13.03
C LYS A 35 -0.89 9.91 -13.98
N LEU A 36 -0.85 8.61 -13.68
CA LEU A 36 -1.53 7.59 -14.47
C LEU A 36 -3.06 7.76 -14.42
N ILE A 37 -3.62 8.12 -13.27
CA ILE A 37 -5.05 8.40 -13.12
C ILE A 37 -5.47 9.57 -14.02
N GLU A 38 -4.69 10.65 -14.04
CA GLU A 38 -4.98 11.81 -14.87
C GLU A 38 -4.89 11.52 -16.37
N GLU A 39 -3.90 10.73 -16.78
CA GLU A 39 -3.69 10.34 -18.17
C GLU A 39 -4.72 9.33 -18.69
N ILE A 40 -5.02 8.31 -17.88
CA ILE A 40 -5.81 7.14 -18.29
C ILE A 40 -7.28 7.28 -17.91
N LYS A 41 -7.57 7.93 -16.79
CA LYS A 41 -8.91 8.06 -16.19
C LYS A 41 -9.57 6.68 -15.99
N PRO A 42 -8.94 5.80 -15.20
CA PRO A 42 -9.44 4.44 -15.01
C PRO A 42 -10.71 4.41 -14.16
N ASP A 43 -11.52 3.39 -14.39
CA ASP A 43 -12.67 3.08 -13.52
C ASP A 43 -12.26 2.24 -12.31
N LEU A 44 -11.17 1.48 -12.45
CA LEU A 44 -10.65 0.61 -11.39
C LEU A 44 -9.13 0.57 -11.45
N ILE A 45 -8.51 0.66 -10.28
CA ILE A 45 -7.07 0.46 -10.11
C ILE A 45 -6.83 -0.87 -9.40
N ILE A 46 -5.96 -1.69 -9.96
CA ILE A 46 -5.53 -2.97 -9.38
C ILE A 46 -4.03 -2.86 -9.08
N ASN A 47 -3.70 -2.78 -7.82
CA ASN A 47 -2.32 -2.81 -7.34
C ASN A 47 -1.92 -4.25 -7.01
N PHE A 48 -0.83 -4.71 -7.61
CA PHE A 48 -0.29 -6.05 -7.42
C PHE A 48 1.20 -5.96 -7.07
N GLY A 49 1.65 -6.79 -6.15
CA GLY A 49 3.06 -6.80 -5.77
C GLY A 49 3.34 -7.79 -4.65
N THR A 50 4.57 -7.75 -4.18
CA THR A 50 5.02 -8.57 -3.06
C THR A 50 4.82 -7.85 -1.74
N ALA A 51 4.50 -8.62 -0.70
CA ALA A 51 4.31 -8.10 0.66
C ALA A 51 4.90 -9.07 1.68
N GLY A 52 5.32 -8.54 2.82
CA GLY A 52 5.78 -9.33 3.94
C GLY A 52 4.62 -9.79 4.82
N ALA A 53 4.46 -11.09 5.03
CA ALA A 53 3.46 -11.61 5.94
C ALA A 53 3.85 -11.33 7.40
N LYS A 54 2.92 -10.79 8.18
CA LYS A 54 3.05 -10.55 9.62
C LYS A 54 2.16 -11.50 10.44
N LYS A 55 1.18 -12.07 9.80
CA LYS A 55 0.32 -13.10 10.39
C LYS A 55 0.89 -14.48 10.07
N LYS A 56 0.95 -15.34 11.09
CA LYS A 56 1.43 -16.71 10.93
C LYS A 56 0.57 -17.48 9.92
N ASP A 57 1.22 -18.30 9.11
CA ASP A 57 0.58 -19.17 8.10
C ASP A 57 -0.14 -18.42 6.96
N LEU A 58 0.13 -17.13 6.79
CA LEU A 58 -0.41 -16.34 5.69
C LEU A 58 0.54 -16.41 4.48
N SER A 59 0.04 -16.93 3.36
CA SER A 59 0.81 -17.06 2.12
C SER A 59 -0.11 -17.09 0.90
N GLY A 60 0.48 -17.00 -0.29
CA GLY A 60 -0.24 -17.00 -1.55
C GLY A 60 -0.76 -15.64 -1.96
N LEU A 61 -1.74 -15.60 -2.85
CA LEU A 61 -2.36 -14.38 -3.31
C LEU A 61 -3.38 -13.90 -2.27
N ILE A 62 -3.19 -12.67 -1.80
CA ILE A 62 -3.99 -12.08 -0.74
C ILE A 62 -4.53 -10.74 -1.19
N GLU A 63 -5.82 -10.54 -1.04
CA GLU A 63 -6.47 -9.26 -1.28
C GLU A 63 -6.54 -8.46 0.03
N CYS A 64 -5.85 -7.31 0.04
CA CYS A 64 -5.94 -6.37 1.16
C CYS A 64 -7.04 -5.35 0.90
N THR A 65 -7.82 -5.06 1.93
CA THR A 65 -8.95 -4.12 1.86
C THR A 65 -8.92 -3.07 2.97
N ARG A 66 -7.90 -3.13 3.83
CA ARG A 66 -7.68 -2.20 4.94
C ARG A 66 -6.24 -1.73 4.90
N PHE A 67 -6.03 -0.42 4.84
CA PHE A 67 -4.71 0.16 4.61
C PHE A 67 -4.34 1.16 5.68
N TYR A 68 -3.09 1.08 6.13
CA TYR A 68 -2.52 1.90 7.19
C TYR A 68 -1.15 2.41 6.81
N GLN A 69 -0.79 3.61 7.26
CA GLN A 69 0.55 4.14 7.14
C GLN A 69 1.35 3.77 8.39
N ARG A 70 2.06 2.64 8.37
CA ARG A 70 2.72 2.05 9.54
C ARG A 70 3.92 2.81 10.07
N ASP A 71 4.53 3.65 9.24
CA ASP A 71 5.73 4.42 9.58
C ASP A 71 5.44 5.90 9.94
N MET A 72 4.17 6.28 9.96
CA MET A 72 3.77 7.58 10.48
C MET A 72 3.71 7.50 12.01
N ASP A 73 4.77 8.00 12.67
CA ASP A 73 4.89 7.97 14.11
C ASP A 73 5.19 9.35 14.67
N VAL A 74 4.15 10.03 15.11
CA VAL A 74 4.21 11.33 15.77
C VAL A 74 3.57 11.27 17.16
N ARG A 75 3.73 10.13 17.83
CA ARG A 75 3.20 9.91 19.17
C ARG A 75 3.74 10.91 20.21
N SER A 76 4.93 11.44 19.99
CA SER A 76 5.49 12.53 20.79
C SER A 76 4.65 13.80 20.80
N LEU A 77 3.78 13.97 19.80
CA LEU A 77 2.83 15.09 19.68
C LEU A 77 1.40 14.68 20.05
N ASN A 78 1.22 13.58 20.80
CA ASN A 78 -0.06 13.04 21.24
C ASN A 78 -0.98 12.52 20.14
N PHE A 79 -0.42 12.07 19.01
CA PHE A 79 -1.14 11.33 17.99
C PHE A 79 -0.90 9.83 18.15
N LYS A 80 -1.80 9.01 17.64
CA LYS A 80 -1.60 7.55 17.63
C LYS A 80 -0.65 7.14 16.51
N LEU A 81 -0.05 5.97 16.65
CA LEU A 81 0.75 5.37 15.58
C LEU A 81 -0.12 5.19 14.32
N GLY A 82 0.37 5.67 13.19
CA GLY A 82 -0.34 5.67 11.91
C GLY A 82 -1.19 6.90 11.65
N GLU A 83 -1.36 7.77 12.63
CA GLU A 83 -2.09 9.04 12.44
C GLU A 83 -1.18 10.12 11.85
N THR A 84 -1.61 10.71 10.73
CA THR A 84 -1.03 11.94 10.20
C THR A 84 -1.65 13.13 10.94
N PRO A 85 -0.85 14.01 11.55
CA PRO A 85 -1.39 15.15 12.29
C PRO A 85 -2.34 16.00 11.44
N PHE A 86 -3.50 16.30 12.02
CA PHE A 86 -4.54 17.16 11.44
C PHE A 86 -5.21 16.63 10.18
N ASP A 87 -4.97 15.38 9.79
CA ASP A 87 -5.70 14.71 8.72
C ASP A 87 -6.97 14.05 9.25
N ASP A 88 -8.03 14.12 8.47
CA ASP A 88 -9.31 13.47 8.79
C ASP A 88 -9.29 11.97 8.53
N ILE A 89 -8.42 11.52 7.61
CA ILE A 89 -8.31 10.12 7.20
C ILE A 89 -6.94 9.58 7.60
N ASN A 90 -6.92 8.57 8.47
CA ASN A 90 -5.71 7.91 8.96
C ASN A 90 -5.67 6.41 8.66
N GLU A 91 -6.80 5.88 8.22
CA GLU A 91 -6.93 4.51 7.77
C GLU A 91 -7.88 4.47 6.58
N ILE A 92 -7.65 3.58 5.64
CA ILE A 92 -8.52 3.40 4.49
C ILE A 92 -9.10 2.00 4.56
N ILE A 93 -10.42 1.92 4.74
CA ILE A 93 -11.14 0.67 4.88
C ILE A 93 -12.15 0.56 3.74
N ILE A 94 -11.91 -0.37 2.83
CA ILE A 94 -12.81 -0.69 1.72
C ILE A 94 -13.83 -1.73 2.18
N SER A 95 -13.37 -2.74 2.88
CA SER A 95 -14.21 -3.80 3.44
C SER A 95 -13.51 -4.50 4.61
N ASP A 96 -14.18 -5.45 5.24
CA ASP A 96 -13.60 -6.25 6.32
C ASP A 96 -12.76 -7.41 5.72
N GLY A 97 -11.50 -7.17 5.51
CA GLY A 97 -10.55 -8.13 4.96
C GLY A 97 -9.16 -7.97 5.54
N TYR A 98 -8.15 -8.44 4.82
CA TYR A 98 -6.76 -8.35 5.28
C TYR A 98 -6.27 -6.91 5.33
N SER A 99 -5.45 -6.63 6.34
CA SER A 99 -4.82 -5.33 6.55
C SER A 99 -3.41 -5.28 5.98
N CYS A 100 -3.08 -4.17 5.35
CA CYS A 100 -1.75 -3.87 4.85
C CYS A 100 -1.24 -2.57 5.47
N GLY A 101 -0.04 -2.62 6.03
CA GLY A 101 0.64 -1.42 6.51
C GLY A 101 1.78 -1.03 5.59
N SER A 102 1.71 0.16 5.03
CA SER A 102 2.73 0.69 4.12
C SER A 102 3.68 1.64 4.83
N GLY A 103 4.95 1.56 4.47
CA GLY A 103 6.00 2.45 4.96
C GLY A 103 7.21 2.44 4.04
N ASP A 104 8.11 3.40 4.22
CA ASP A 104 9.27 3.60 3.34
C ASP A 104 10.52 2.84 3.80
N ASN A 105 10.34 1.76 4.53
CA ASN A 105 11.41 0.91 5.03
C ASN A 105 11.05 -0.57 4.99
N PHE A 106 12.06 -1.43 4.92
CA PHE A 106 11.89 -2.84 5.15
C PHE A 106 11.59 -3.12 6.61
N VAL A 107 10.66 -4.04 6.85
CA VAL A 107 10.33 -4.52 8.19
C VAL A 107 11.17 -5.77 8.48
N ASP A 108 12.25 -5.58 9.20
CA ASP A 108 13.18 -6.63 9.66
C ASP A 108 12.99 -6.99 11.15
N LYS A 109 12.09 -6.29 11.84
CA LYS A 109 11.79 -6.45 13.26
C LYS A 109 10.29 -6.56 13.48
N GLU A 110 9.89 -6.88 14.69
CA GLU A 110 8.49 -6.76 15.09
C GLU A 110 8.03 -5.30 15.02
N ILE A 111 6.79 -5.13 14.57
CA ILE A 111 6.13 -3.84 14.51
C ILE A 111 5.00 -3.79 15.55
N GLU A 112 4.78 -2.61 16.11
CA GLU A 112 3.77 -2.43 17.15
C GLU A 112 2.34 -2.49 16.61
N MET A 113 2.15 -2.05 15.37
CA MET A 113 0.84 -2.07 14.72
C MET A 113 0.47 -3.51 14.30
N LYS A 114 -0.72 -3.96 14.67
CA LYS A 114 -1.24 -5.27 14.24
C LYS A 114 -1.68 -5.23 12.79
N LEU A 115 -0.94 -5.91 11.93
CA LEU A 115 -1.15 -5.96 10.50
C LEU A 115 -1.05 -7.41 10.00
N ASP A 116 -1.78 -7.73 8.95
CA ASP A 116 -1.65 -9.03 8.29
C ASP A 116 -0.44 -9.06 7.37
N VAL A 117 -0.22 -8.01 6.60
CA VAL A 117 0.93 -7.87 5.71
C VAL A 117 1.52 -6.46 5.78
N VAL A 118 2.76 -6.33 5.29
CA VAL A 118 3.45 -5.05 5.15
C VAL A 118 4.00 -4.90 3.74
N ASP A 119 3.94 -3.68 3.23
CA ASP A 119 4.49 -3.28 1.94
C ASP A 119 5.08 -1.87 2.02
N MET A 120 5.29 -1.24 0.87
CA MET A 120 5.83 0.11 0.79
C MET A 120 4.96 1.08 -0.02
N GLU A 121 3.83 0.67 -0.59
CA GLU A 121 3.04 1.48 -1.54
C GLU A 121 1.53 1.53 -1.29
N ALA A 122 0.93 0.44 -0.84
CA ALA A 122 -0.52 0.23 -0.92
C ALA A 122 -1.35 1.36 -0.27
N TYR A 123 -0.97 1.84 0.89
CA TYR A 123 -1.66 2.95 1.56
C TYR A 123 -1.66 4.22 0.69
N ALA A 124 -0.56 4.51 0.03
CA ALA A 124 -0.42 5.70 -0.82
C ALA A 124 -1.26 5.62 -2.10
N ILE A 125 -1.58 4.41 -2.54
CA ILE A 125 -2.43 4.17 -3.71
C ILE A 125 -3.91 4.21 -3.34
N ALA A 126 -4.26 3.67 -2.17
CA ALA A 126 -5.64 3.55 -1.69
C ALA A 126 -6.24 4.90 -1.32
#